data_248b7ce64cbf0d069d00a3b3bb98eb4f
#
_entry.id   248b7ce64cbf0d069d00a3b3bb98eb4f
#
_cell.length_a   1.000
_cell.length_b   1.000
_cell.length_c   1.000
_cell.angle_alpha   90.00
_cell.angle_beta   90.00
_cell.angle_gamma   90.00
#
_symmetry.space_group_name_H-M   'P 1'
#
loop_
_entity.id
_entity.type
_entity.pdbx_description
1 polymer ?
#
loop_
_entity_poly.entity_id
_entity_poly.type
_entity_poly.pdbx_seq_one_letter_code
_entity_poly.pdbx_strand_id
1 'polypeptide(L)'
;MKKASVNGVEIGAGAVQFELDRLVRFYESHGFSKEEIEKSRPILEEKALEQAIGAKLLVDRALQLDVPVTAAEVEAEVEKVVAQVGGIENYRKALEAQGLTVESFRRELERGAKVNKLVAQACASVPEPTEEEVVAYWEANRAAWSEGGRRTLVDVHDQIKDLLRHAAHGRAMDAFIAELREKAEIRYS
;
A
#
# COMPACT_ATOMS: atom_id res chain seq x y z
N MET A 1 -17.74 -8.85 -11.44
CA MET A 1 -17.03 -7.78 -10.69
C MET A 1 -17.82 -6.47 -10.80
N LYS A 2 -18.13 -5.81 -9.69
CA LYS A 2 -18.71 -4.46 -9.68
C LYS A 2 -17.69 -3.49 -10.32
N LYS A 3 -18.18 -2.45 -10.97
CA LYS A 3 -17.35 -1.37 -11.49
C LYS A 3 -17.57 -0.10 -10.67
N ALA A 4 -16.63 0.81 -10.73
CA ALA A 4 -16.78 2.13 -10.13
C ALA A 4 -16.09 3.21 -10.97
N SER A 5 -16.51 4.46 -10.75
CA SER A 5 -15.82 5.64 -11.26
C SER A 5 -15.57 6.63 -10.14
N VAL A 6 -14.49 7.38 -10.25
CA VAL A 6 -14.09 8.45 -9.32
C VAL A 6 -13.99 9.74 -10.15
N ASN A 7 -14.78 10.74 -9.77
CA ASN A 7 -14.84 12.05 -10.47
C ASN A 7 -15.04 11.90 -11.99
N GLY A 8 -15.92 10.96 -12.39
CA GLY A 8 -16.24 10.68 -13.80
C GLY A 8 -15.23 9.78 -14.52
N VAL A 9 -14.12 9.37 -13.88
CA VAL A 9 -13.12 8.48 -14.48
C VAL A 9 -13.34 7.05 -13.99
N GLU A 10 -13.56 6.10 -14.91
CA GLU A 10 -13.76 4.68 -14.56
C GLU A 10 -12.47 4.07 -13.95
N ILE A 11 -12.64 3.27 -12.90
CA ILE A 11 -11.55 2.46 -12.34
C ILE A 11 -11.28 1.31 -13.30
N GLY A 12 -10.08 1.30 -13.88
CA GLY A 12 -9.70 0.28 -14.85
C GLY A 12 -9.64 -1.12 -14.23
N ALA A 13 -10.08 -2.13 -15.00
CA ALA A 13 -10.04 -3.53 -14.56
C ALA A 13 -8.65 -3.97 -14.11
N GLY A 14 -7.59 -3.49 -14.77
CA GLY A 14 -6.20 -3.77 -14.39
C GLY A 14 -5.83 -3.26 -13.00
N ALA A 15 -6.35 -2.10 -12.58
CA ALA A 15 -6.11 -1.56 -11.24
C ALA A 15 -6.79 -2.44 -10.17
N VAL A 16 -8.03 -2.88 -10.43
CA VAL A 16 -8.74 -3.79 -9.52
C VAL A 16 -8.05 -5.15 -9.45
N GLN A 17 -7.61 -5.68 -10.59
CA GLN A 17 -6.88 -6.96 -10.63
C GLN A 17 -5.57 -6.89 -9.86
N PHE A 18 -4.82 -5.79 -9.99
CA PHE A 18 -3.58 -5.57 -9.23
C PHE A 18 -3.84 -5.63 -7.71
N GLU A 19 -4.89 -4.97 -7.22
CA GLU A 19 -5.24 -5.01 -5.81
C GLU A 19 -5.73 -6.40 -5.36
N LEU A 20 -6.49 -7.08 -6.22
CA LEU A 20 -6.92 -8.45 -5.95
C LEU A 20 -5.74 -9.41 -5.83
N ASP A 21 -4.78 -9.34 -6.74
CA ASP A 21 -3.57 -10.16 -6.70
C ASP A 21 -2.73 -9.87 -5.45
N ARG A 22 -2.71 -8.61 -4.99
CA ARG A 22 -2.04 -8.20 -3.75
C ARG A 22 -2.73 -8.82 -2.53
N LEU A 23 -4.05 -8.78 -2.48
CA LEU A 23 -4.85 -9.42 -1.42
C LEU A 23 -4.65 -10.92 -1.41
N VAL A 24 -4.71 -11.58 -2.58
CA VAL A 24 -4.50 -13.03 -2.69
C VAL A 24 -3.12 -13.41 -2.14
N ARG A 25 -2.06 -12.75 -2.58
CA ARG A 25 -0.69 -13.00 -2.06
C ARG A 25 -0.59 -12.78 -0.56
N PHE A 26 -1.27 -11.76 -0.03
CA PHE A 26 -1.31 -11.53 1.42
C PHE A 26 -1.93 -12.72 2.16
N TYR A 27 -3.09 -13.21 1.74
CA TYR A 27 -3.74 -14.35 2.38
C TYR A 27 -2.93 -15.64 2.22
N GLU A 28 -2.33 -15.90 1.04
CA GLU A 28 -1.44 -17.04 0.83
C GLU A 28 -0.22 -16.99 1.79
N SER A 29 0.40 -15.83 1.98
CA SER A 29 1.54 -15.67 2.90
C SER A 29 1.17 -15.83 4.37
N HIS A 30 -0.14 -15.70 4.71
CA HIS A 30 -0.67 -15.93 6.06
C HIS A 30 -1.25 -17.35 6.25
N GLY A 31 -0.97 -18.26 5.32
CA GLY A 31 -1.28 -19.67 5.46
C GLY A 31 -2.70 -20.08 5.03
N PHE A 32 -3.45 -19.20 4.40
CA PHE A 32 -4.75 -19.56 3.83
C PHE A 32 -4.55 -20.42 2.58
N SER A 33 -5.34 -21.48 2.49
CA SER A 33 -5.35 -22.36 1.33
C SER A 33 -5.99 -21.69 0.11
N LYS A 34 -5.64 -22.15 -1.10
CA LYS A 34 -6.27 -21.68 -2.33
C LYS A 34 -7.79 -21.85 -2.33
N GLU A 35 -8.28 -22.93 -1.71
CA GLU A 35 -9.72 -23.20 -1.61
C GLU A 35 -10.44 -22.17 -0.73
N GLU A 36 -9.86 -21.80 0.41
CA GLU A 36 -10.40 -20.76 1.30
C GLU A 36 -10.40 -19.39 0.64
N ILE A 37 -9.33 -19.07 -0.08
CA ILE A 37 -9.20 -17.82 -0.85
C ILE A 37 -10.28 -17.78 -1.94
N GLU A 38 -10.48 -18.87 -2.68
CA GLU A 38 -11.49 -18.92 -3.75
C GLU A 38 -12.93 -18.82 -3.20
N LYS A 39 -13.22 -19.43 -2.06
CA LYS A 39 -14.50 -19.23 -1.36
C LYS A 39 -14.75 -17.78 -0.96
N SER A 40 -13.68 -17.06 -0.63
CA SER A 40 -13.72 -15.65 -0.23
C SER A 40 -13.61 -14.68 -1.41
N ARG A 41 -13.44 -15.17 -2.65
CA ARG A 41 -13.17 -14.37 -3.83
C ARG A 41 -14.15 -13.22 -4.05
N PRO A 42 -15.47 -13.35 -3.90
CA PRO A 42 -16.40 -12.23 -4.08
C PRO A 42 -16.13 -11.08 -3.10
N ILE A 43 -15.77 -11.40 -1.85
CA ILE A 43 -15.42 -10.42 -0.82
C ILE A 43 -14.06 -9.76 -1.15
N LEU A 44 -13.11 -10.54 -1.64
CA LEU A 44 -11.79 -10.02 -2.04
C LEU A 44 -11.90 -9.10 -3.24
N GLU A 45 -12.76 -9.40 -4.21
CA GLU A 45 -13.03 -8.54 -5.38
C GLU A 45 -13.66 -7.20 -4.97
N GLU A 46 -14.58 -7.21 -4.01
CA GLU A 46 -15.16 -5.98 -3.48
C GLU A 46 -14.10 -5.15 -2.73
N LYS A 47 -13.29 -5.79 -1.89
CA LYS A 47 -12.16 -5.12 -1.21
C LYS A 47 -11.13 -4.57 -2.20
N ALA A 48 -10.82 -5.31 -3.26
CA ALA A 48 -9.88 -4.88 -4.29
C ALA A 48 -10.40 -3.63 -5.03
N LEU A 49 -11.70 -3.57 -5.34
CA LEU A 49 -12.32 -2.39 -5.93
C LEU A 49 -12.21 -1.18 -4.98
N GLU A 50 -12.52 -1.36 -3.70
CA GLU A 50 -12.40 -0.28 -2.70
C GLU A 50 -10.96 0.21 -2.54
N GLN A 51 -9.97 -0.69 -2.58
CA GLN A 51 -8.55 -0.34 -2.56
C GLN A 51 -8.13 0.41 -3.83
N ALA A 52 -8.61 -0.02 -5.00
CA ALA A 52 -8.34 0.66 -6.26
C ALA A 52 -8.94 2.08 -6.29
N ILE A 53 -10.15 2.27 -5.71
CA ILE A 53 -10.74 3.60 -5.51
C ILE A 53 -9.85 4.47 -4.62
N GLY A 54 -9.41 3.95 -3.48
CA GLY A 54 -8.50 4.65 -2.57
C GLY A 54 -7.18 5.04 -3.24
N ALA A 55 -6.58 4.12 -4.00
CA ALA A 55 -5.36 4.39 -4.77
C ALA A 55 -5.57 5.51 -5.81
N LYS A 56 -6.70 5.48 -6.52
CA LYS A 56 -7.06 6.54 -7.49
C LYS A 56 -7.19 7.90 -6.81
N LEU A 57 -7.86 7.97 -5.66
CA LEU A 57 -8.00 9.21 -4.89
C LEU A 57 -6.65 9.79 -4.45
N LEU A 58 -5.73 8.94 -3.99
CA LEU A 58 -4.37 9.35 -3.62
C LEU A 58 -3.60 9.89 -4.82
N VAL A 59 -3.66 9.22 -5.97
CA VAL A 59 -3.05 9.68 -7.21
C VAL A 59 -3.60 11.04 -7.62
N ASP A 60 -4.93 11.19 -7.67
CA ASP A 60 -5.58 12.43 -8.05
C ASP A 60 -5.19 13.57 -7.12
N ARG A 61 -5.16 13.30 -5.80
CA ARG A 61 -4.76 14.29 -4.82
C ARG A 61 -3.29 14.70 -4.95
N ALA A 62 -2.38 13.74 -5.18
CA ALA A 62 -0.95 14.01 -5.37
C ALA A 62 -0.70 14.87 -6.62
N LEU A 63 -1.45 14.61 -7.70
CA LEU A 63 -1.39 15.40 -8.93
C LEU A 63 -2.01 16.80 -8.75
N GLN A 64 -3.15 16.88 -8.06
CA GLN A 64 -3.82 18.17 -7.79
C GLN A 64 -2.96 19.10 -6.94
N LEU A 65 -2.23 18.57 -5.97
CA LEU A 65 -1.34 19.34 -5.11
C LEU A 65 0.02 19.62 -5.76
N ASP A 66 0.24 19.07 -6.96
CA ASP A 66 1.55 19.10 -7.65
C ASP A 66 2.71 18.77 -6.70
N VAL A 67 2.58 17.65 -5.97
CA VAL A 67 3.60 17.23 -5.00
C VAL A 67 4.96 17.17 -5.68
N PRO A 68 5.97 17.93 -5.21
CA PRO A 68 7.22 18.06 -5.91
C PRO A 68 8.04 16.77 -5.86
N VAL A 69 8.48 16.31 -7.04
CA VAL A 69 9.41 15.20 -7.21
C VAL A 69 10.50 15.64 -8.17
N THR A 70 11.74 15.50 -7.77
CA THR A 70 12.89 15.89 -8.59
C THR A 70 13.26 14.81 -9.58
N ALA A 71 13.92 15.18 -10.67
CA ALA A 71 14.45 14.21 -11.64
C ALA A 71 15.44 13.21 -10.98
N ALA A 72 16.21 13.65 -10.00
CA ALA A 72 17.15 12.80 -9.27
C ALA A 72 16.42 11.73 -8.44
N GLU A 73 15.27 12.05 -7.84
CA GLU A 73 14.47 11.06 -7.11
C GLU A 73 13.87 10.02 -8.06
N VAL A 74 13.41 10.43 -9.23
CA VAL A 74 12.91 9.49 -10.26
C VAL A 74 14.04 8.59 -10.74
N GLU A 75 15.24 9.15 -10.97
CA GLU A 75 16.40 8.36 -11.40
C GLU A 75 16.80 7.33 -10.34
N ALA A 76 16.80 7.71 -9.07
CA ALA A 76 17.07 6.77 -7.97
C ALA A 76 16.07 5.60 -7.93
N GLU A 77 14.78 5.84 -8.23
CA GLU A 77 13.80 4.75 -8.34
C GLU A 77 14.07 3.87 -9.58
N VAL A 78 14.45 4.45 -10.72
CA VAL A 78 14.87 3.68 -11.91
C VAL A 78 16.07 2.78 -11.57
N GLU A 79 17.10 3.31 -10.91
CA GLU A 79 18.28 2.55 -10.50
C GLU A 79 17.94 1.37 -9.59
N LYS A 80 17.00 1.55 -8.64
CA LYS A 80 16.51 0.46 -7.79
C LYS A 80 15.85 -0.65 -8.61
N VAL A 81 14.99 -0.28 -9.57
CA VAL A 81 14.34 -1.26 -10.44
C VAL A 81 15.36 -1.97 -11.30
N VAL A 82 16.32 -1.25 -11.91
CA VAL A 82 17.41 -1.83 -12.71
C VAL A 82 18.21 -2.84 -11.88
N ALA A 83 18.53 -2.50 -10.64
CA ALA A 83 19.24 -3.41 -9.73
C ALA A 83 18.41 -4.66 -9.39
N GLN A 84 17.11 -4.51 -9.12
CA GLN A 84 16.20 -5.62 -8.79
C GLN A 84 16.05 -6.62 -9.93
N VAL A 85 16.02 -6.15 -11.19
CA VAL A 85 15.89 -7.03 -12.35
C VAL A 85 17.22 -7.57 -12.86
N GLY A 86 18.33 -7.24 -12.22
CA GLY A 86 19.66 -7.74 -12.55
C GLY A 86 20.35 -6.97 -13.69
N GLY A 87 20.07 -5.68 -13.82
CA GLY A 87 20.78 -4.77 -14.71
C GLY A 87 19.97 -4.19 -15.87
N ILE A 88 20.59 -3.23 -16.55
CA ILE A 88 19.94 -2.37 -17.56
C ILE A 88 19.37 -3.15 -18.75
N GLU A 89 20.04 -4.22 -19.19
CA GLU A 89 19.57 -5.03 -20.31
C GLU A 89 18.28 -5.79 -19.96
N ASN A 90 18.18 -6.35 -18.75
CA ASN A 90 16.98 -7.01 -18.27
C ASN A 90 15.83 -6.01 -18.07
N TYR A 91 16.15 -4.82 -17.58
CA TYR A 91 15.19 -3.71 -17.46
C TYR A 91 14.59 -3.35 -18.83
N ARG A 92 15.41 -3.15 -19.86
CA ARG A 92 14.94 -2.85 -21.23
C ARG A 92 14.04 -3.97 -21.77
N LYS A 93 14.45 -5.23 -21.63
CA LYS A 93 13.64 -6.39 -22.04
C LYS A 93 12.31 -6.47 -21.31
N ALA A 94 12.30 -6.17 -20.01
CA ALA A 94 11.08 -6.18 -19.21
C ALA A 94 10.09 -5.08 -19.66
N LEU A 95 10.59 -3.88 -19.98
CA LEU A 95 9.75 -2.81 -20.52
C LEU A 95 9.18 -3.20 -21.90
N GLU A 96 10.02 -3.70 -22.80
CA GLU A 96 9.60 -4.13 -24.13
C GLU A 96 8.53 -5.24 -24.07
N ALA A 97 8.72 -6.23 -23.20
CA ALA A 97 7.75 -7.31 -22.99
C ALA A 97 6.39 -6.81 -22.50
N GLN A 98 6.36 -5.66 -21.81
CA GLN A 98 5.14 -5.01 -21.33
C GLN A 98 4.61 -3.92 -22.27
N GLY A 99 5.27 -3.68 -23.41
CA GLY A 99 4.91 -2.61 -24.34
C GLY A 99 5.13 -1.20 -23.77
N LEU A 100 6.03 -1.05 -22.80
CA LEU A 100 6.34 0.22 -22.14
C LEU A 100 7.58 0.88 -22.73
N THR A 101 7.58 2.21 -22.80
CA THR A 101 8.80 2.98 -23.06
C THR A 101 9.47 3.40 -21.76
N VAL A 102 10.77 3.72 -21.81
CA VAL A 102 11.49 4.27 -20.66
C VAL A 102 10.81 5.54 -20.11
N GLU A 103 10.33 6.41 -21.01
CA GLU A 103 9.66 7.66 -20.64
C GLU A 103 8.30 7.40 -20.00
N SER A 104 7.51 6.42 -20.51
CA SER A 104 6.22 6.08 -19.89
C SER A 104 6.41 5.47 -18.50
N PHE A 105 7.42 4.62 -18.35
CA PHE A 105 7.76 4.02 -17.06
C PHE A 105 8.28 5.06 -16.05
N ARG A 106 9.13 5.99 -16.47
CA ARG A 106 9.58 7.11 -15.63
C ARG A 106 8.41 7.95 -15.13
N ARG A 107 7.41 8.23 -15.98
CA ARG A 107 6.20 8.94 -15.54
C ARG A 107 5.39 8.16 -14.50
N GLU A 108 5.34 6.83 -14.62
CA GLU A 108 4.71 6.00 -13.58
C GLU A 108 5.48 6.05 -12.26
N LEU A 109 6.81 5.99 -12.31
CA LEU A 109 7.67 6.13 -11.11
C LEU A 109 7.52 7.52 -10.46
N GLU A 110 7.50 8.59 -11.26
CA GLU A 110 7.23 9.94 -10.77
C GLU A 110 5.88 10.04 -10.06
N ARG A 111 4.83 9.48 -10.67
CA ARG A 111 3.49 9.42 -10.10
C ARG A 111 3.50 8.66 -8.77
N GLY A 112 4.14 7.49 -8.72
CA GLY A 112 4.33 6.72 -7.50
C GLY A 112 5.07 7.50 -6.42
N ALA A 113 6.14 8.20 -6.78
CA ALA A 113 6.90 9.03 -5.85
C ALA A 113 6.08 10.21 -5.29
N LYS A 114 5.25 10.86 -6.11
CA LYS A 114 4.30 11.89 -5.66
C LYS A 114 3.32 11.34 -4.63
N VAL A 115 2.76 10.16 -4.88
CA VAL A 115 1.85 9.48 -3.94
C VAL A 115 2.58 9.12 -2.65
N ASN A 116 3.78 8.55 -2.72
CA ASN A 116 4.56 8.18 -1.52
C ASN A 116 4.87 9.42 -0.65
N LYS A 117 5.22 10.54 -1.26
CA LYS A 117 5.43 11.81 -0.53
C LYS A 117 4.14 12.32 0.11
N LEU A 118 3.02 12.27 -0.61
CA LEU A 118 1.71 12.65 -0.07
C LEU A 118 1.35 11.78 1.15
N VAL A 119 1.54 10.48 1.06
CA VAL A 119 1.32 9.52 2.16
C VAL A 119 2.23 9.84 3.34
N ALA A 120 3.52 10.09 3.09
CA ALA A 120 4.45 10.48 4.14
C ALA A 120 4.03 11.77 4.84
N GLN A 121 3.54 12.77 4.11
CA GLN A 121 3.01 14.02 4.67
C GLN A 121 1.75 13.78 5.50
N ALA A 122 0.82 12.94 5.04
CA ALA A 122 -0.39 12.60 5.79
C ALA A 122 -0.09 11.87 7.11
N CYS A 123 1.00 11.09 7.15
CA CYS A 123 1.44 10.36 8.35
C CYS A 123 2.45 11.14 9.21
N ALA A 124 2.93 12.30 8.77
CA ALA A 124 4.01 13.03 9.45
C ALA A 124 3.65 13.50 10.87
N SER A 125 2.35 13.68 11.16
CA SER A 125 1.86 14.08 12.49
C SER A 125 1.52 12.90 13.40
N VAL A 126 1.66 11.66 12.94
CA VAL A 126 1.40 10.47 13.75
C VAL A 126 2.51 10.34 14.79
N PRO A 127 2.18 10.38 16.09
CA PRO A 127 3.20 10.26 17.12
C PRO A 127 3.79 8.86 17.16
N GLU A 128 5.05 8.78 17.59
CA GLU A 128 5.66 7.47 17.90
C GLU A 128 4.94 6.81 19.08
N PRO A 129 4.79 5.48 19.06
CA PRO A 129 4.23 4.75 20.20
C PRO A 129 5.03 5.00 21.47
N THR A 130 4.32 5.29 22.57
CA THR A 130 4.94 5.47 23.88
C THR A 130 5.32 4.15 24.52
N GLU A 131 6.20 4.19 25.51
CA GLU A 131 6.57 2.99 26.27
C GLU A 131 5.36 2.39 27.02
N GLU A 132 4.45 3.23 27.50
CA GLU A 132 3.21 2.79 28.15
C GLU A 132 2.33 2.00 27.18
N GLU A 133 2.23 2.44 25.93
CA GLU A 133 1.46 1.73 24.90
C GLU A 133 2.09 0.38 24.54
N VAL A 134 3.43 0.32 24.48
CA VAL A 134 4.16 -0.94 24.23
C VAL A 134 3.93 -1.93 25.37
N VAL A 135 4.05 -1.48 26.62
CA VAL A 135 3.79 -2.30 27.82
C VAL A 135 2.33 -2.76 27.85
N ALA A 136 1.39 -1.86 27.63
CA ALA A 136 -0.05 -2.18 27.63
C ALA A 136 -0.38 -3.22 26.54
N TYR A 137 0.19 -3.07 25.35
CA TYR A 137 0.00 -4.03 24.27
C TYR A 137 0.59 -5.41 24.62
N TRP A 138 1.80 -5.46 25.18
CA TRP A 138 2.42 -6.69 25.66
C TRP A 138 1.54 -7.40 26.69
N GLU A 139 1.07 -6.69 27.73
CA GLU A 139 0.25 -7.29 28.79
C GLU A 139 -1.06 -7.86 28.25
N ALA A 140 -1.72 -7.12 27.31
CA ALA A 140 -2.96 -7.56 26.69
C ALA A 140 -2.78 -8.79 25.76
N ASN A 141 -1.59 -8.97 25.18
CA ASN A 141 -1.32 -9.98 24.16
C ASN A 141 -0.22 -10.97 24.59
N ARG A 142 0.10 -11.03 25.87
CA ARG A 142 1.24 -11.79 26.41
C ARG A 142 1.26 -13.27 25.99
N ALA A 143 0.09 -13.89 25.93
CA ALA A 143 -0.02 -15.30 25.53
C ALA A 143 0.48 -15.56 24.10
N ALA A 144 0.23 -14.63 23.17
CA ALA A 144 0.65 -14.75 21.79
C ALA A 144 2.14 -14.44 21.59
N TRP A 145 2.69 -13.50 22.37
CA TRP A 145 4.06 -13.01 22.19
C TRP A 145 5.11 -13.73 23.05
N SER A 146 4.71 -14.31 24.18
CA SER A 146 5.64 -14.93 25.13
C SER A 146 6.15 -16.31 24.70
N GLU A 147 5.59 -16.92 23.68
CA GLU A 147 5.91 -18.28 23.24
C GLU A 147 5.93 -19.29 24.40
N GLY A 148 4.88 -19.27 25.23
CA GLY A 148 4.79 -20.13 26.41
C GLY A 148 5.76 -19.72 27.55
N GLY A 149 6.09 -18.44 27.64
CA GLY A 149 6.97 -17.88 28.69
C GLY A 149 8.45 -17.86 28.35
N ARG A 150 8.85 -18.26 27.14
CA ARG A 150 10.25 -18.25 26.69
C ARG A 150 10.75 -16.86 26.29
N ARG A 151 9.85 -15.96 25.91
CA ARG A 151 10.17 -14.59 25.51
C ARG A 151 9.62 -13.60 26.52
N THR A 152 10.38 -12.56 26.78
CA THR A 152 10.00 -11.43 27.65
C THR A 152 9.66 -10.21 26.83
N LEU A 153 9.14 -9.15 27.47
CA LEU A 153 8.91 -7.86 26.79
C LEU A 153 10.19 -7.34 26.13
N VAL A 154 11.33 -7.48 26.78
CA VAL A 154 12.62 -6.99 26.23
C VAL A 154 12.94 -7.64 24.89
N ASP A 155 12.62 -8.94 24.72
CA ASP A 155 12.93 -9.69 23.51
C ASP A 155 12.04 -9.30 22.31
N VAL A 156 10.90 -8.66 22.56
CA VAL A 156 9.90 -8.32 21.51
C VAL A 156 9.52 -6.83 21.48
N HIS A 157 10.15 -6.03 22.34
CA HIS A 157 9.84 -4.60 22.51
C HIS A 157 9.79 -3.85 21.18
N ASP A 158 10.86 -3.93 20.39
CA ASP A 158 10.96 -3.21 19.12
C ASP A 158 9.94 -3.73 18.09
N GLN A 159 9.66 -5.04 18.10
CA GLN A 159 8.66 -5.65 17.23
C GLN A 159 7.25 -5.13 17.57
N ILE A 160 6.93 -5.00 18.86
CA ILE A 160 5.64 -4.42 19.30
C ILE A 160 5.58 -2.94 18.95
N LYS A 161 6.65 -2.19 19.18
CA LYS A 161 6.72 -0.76 18.85
C LYS A 161 6.51 -0.53 17.36
N ASP A 162 7.16 -1.32 16.50
CA ASP A 162 6.98 -1.27 15.06
C ASP A 162 5.55 -1.64 14.64
N LEU A 163 4.96 -2.67 15.25
CA LEU A 163 3.56 -3.04 15.00
C LEU A 163 2.60 -1.90 15.35
N LEU A 164 2.77 -1.26 16.50
CA LEU A 164 1.94 -0.14 16.94
C LEU A 164 2.10 1.07 16.02
N ARG A 165 3.34 1.37 15.58
CA ARG A 165 3.64 2.42 14.60
C ARG A 165 2.93 2.14 13.27
N HIS A 166 3.04 0.94 12.73
CA HIS A 166 2.36 0.56 11.49
C HIS A 166 0.84 0.66 11.61
N ALA A 167 0.29 0.23 12.74
CA ALA A 167 -1.15 0.35 13.00
C ALA A 167 -1.61 1.81 13.11
N ALA A 168 -0.82 2.69 13.72
CA ALA A 168 -1.11 4.11 13.82
C ALA A 168 -1.05 4.80 12.43
N HIS A 169 -0.03 4.49 11.63
CA HIS A 169 0.06 4.97 10.25
C HIS A 169 -1.09 4.45 9.38
N GLY A 170 -1.49 3.19 9.55
CA GLY A 170 -2.65 2.62 8.85
C GLY A 170 -3.93 3.41 9.16
N ARG A 171 -4.21 3.67 10.44
CA ARG A 171 -5.37 4.50 10.84
C ARG A 171 -5.34 5.91 10.27
N ALA A 172 -4.17 6.56 10.24
CA ALA A 172 -4.01 7.89 9.66
C ALA A 172 -4.29 7.88 8.15
N MET A 173 -3.83 6.84 7.45
CA MET A 173 -4.10 6.65 6.03
C MET A 173 -5.58 6.39 5.75
N ASP A 174 -6.23 5.53 6.54
CA ASP A 174 -7.66 5.26 6.41
C ASP A 174 -8.48 6.53 6.61
N ALA A 175 -8.14 7.35 7.62
CA ALA A 175 -8.77 8.64 7.86
C ALA A 175 -8.55 9.61 6.69
N PHE A 176 -7.33 9.69 6.18
CA PHE A 176 -7.01 10.55 5.04
C PHE A 176 -7.76 10.13 3.76
N ILE A 177 -7.82 8.83 3.47
CA ILE A 177 -8.60 8.31 2.34
C ILE A 177 -10.09 8.59 2.55
N ALA A 178 -10.62 8.45 3.77
CA ALA A 178 -12.01 8.78 4.08
C ALA A 178 -12.32 10.25 3.76
N GLU A 179 -11.46 11.19 4.17
CA GLU A 179 -11.62 12.61 3.82
C GLU A 179 -11.59 12.87 2.30
N LEU A 180 -10.75 12.14 1.55
CA LEU A 180 -10.70 12.26 0.10
C LEU A 180 -11.98 11.72 -0.54
N ARG A 181 -12.55 10.65 0.01
CA ARG A 181 -13.81 10.05 -0.45
C ARG A 181 -15.00 11.00 -0.26
N GLU A 182 -15.07 11.71 0.88
CA GLU A 182 -16.13 12.70 1.13
C GLU A 182 -16.13 13.84 0.11
N LYS A 183 -14.96 14.15 -0.47
CA LYS A 183 -14.79 15.26 -1.44
C LYS A 183 -14.90 14.81 -2.89
N ALA A 184 -15.00 13.51 -3.15
CA ALA A 184 -15.01 12.93 -4.48
C ALA A 184 -16.39 12.42 -4.86
N GLU A 185 -16.71 12.47 -6.16
CA GLU A 185 -17.89 11.81 -6.70
C GLU A 185 -17.53 10.35 -7.02
N ILE A 186 -18.04 9.40 -6.23
CA ILE A 186 -17.83 7.96 -6.45
C ILE A 186 -19.17 7.35 -6.89
N ARG A 187 -19.17 6.69 -8.05
CA ARG A 187 -20.35 5.99 -8.59
C ARG A 187 -20.01 4.52 -8.81
N TYR A 188 -20.92 3.66 -8.38
CA TYR A 188 -20.84 2.20 -8.58
C TYR A 188 -21.82 1.75 -9.67
N SER A 189 -21.43 0.76 -10.48
CA SER A 189 -22.25 0.21 -11.57
C SER A 189 -22.06 -1.32 -11.71
#